data_71548691e87468538d6b14ba0d4ad517
#
_entry.id   71548691e87468538d6b14ba0d4ad517
#
_cell.length_a   1.000
_cell.length_b   1.000
_cell.length_c   1.000
_cell.angle_alpha   90.00
_cell.angle_beta   90.00
_cell.angle_gamma   90.00
#
_symmetry.space_group_name_H-M   'P 1'
#
loop_
_entity.id
_entity.type
_entity.pdbx_description
1 polymer ?
#
loop_
_entity_poly.entity_id
_entity_poly.type
_entity_poly.pdbx_seq_one_letter_code
_entity_poly.pdbx_strand_id
1 'polypeptide(L)'
;MKKIPYLFVLLALFIQCTIDKNDFIQQLAFATDNSGLTLPEGFQAVLVTDTTGRARHIVVNDNGDIYINLRRLTDKGGLVALRDNDGDGIADEKEYFGDFQGTGMEIYNGYLYFSSDTSVHRYKLNPDQLVPEGEPEAIVTGFISQRQHAVKPFTFDKAGKMYVNVGAPSNACQEEDRNKESSGMDPCPLLERQGGIWQFDAERRGQTQVDDGHRYATGLRNCVAISWNPVSDHLYVVQHGRDMLHNWWPETYTEEVPAEEFFLVNDGSDFGWPYCFYDQRKGKKVLNPEFGGDGEKQERCAEKEGPIMAFPGHYAPNDLLFYTGDQFPDKYRHGAFIAFHGSWNREADHRQQGYHVVFVPFDGDMPSGDWEVFADGFEGPENVVSPGDALHRPVGLAVGPDGSLYISDSVKGAVYRIVYTGKSA
;
A
#
# COMPACT_ATOMS: atom_id res chain seq x y z
N MET A 1 36.13 8.87 67.32
CA MET A 1 36.30 7.85 66.25
C MET A 1 35.01 7.87 65.41
N LYS A 2 35.03 8.55 64.26
CA LYS A 2 33.87 8.61 63.32
C LYS A 2 34.02 7.49 62.32
N LYS A 3 33.03 6.60 62.24
CA LYS A 3 32.94 5.54 61.21
C LYS A 3 32.36 6.13 59.94
N ILE A 4 33.11 6.02 58.83
CA ILE A 4 32.71 6.36 57.45
C ILE A 4 32.05 5.11 56.85
N PRO A 5 30.82 5.15 56.32
CA PRO A 5 30.24 4.01 55.62
C PRO A 5 30.81 4.01 54.16
N TYR A 6 31.34 2.89 53.72
CA TYR A 6 31.68 2.63 52.31
C TYR A 6 30.41 2.34 51.56
N LEU A 7 30.11 3.22 50.61
CA LEU A 7 29.04 3.04 49.62
C LEU A 7 29.60 2.20 48.46
N PHE A 8 29.20 0.93 48.37
CA PHE A 8 29.46 0.12 47.18
C PHE A 8 28.52 0.52 46.08
N VAL A 9 29.00 1.20 45.04
CA VAL A 9 28.28 1.43 43.79
C VAL A 9 28.46 0.18 42.93
N LEU A 10 27.40 -0.63 42.83
CA LEU A 10 27.30 -1.71 41.83
C LEU A 10 27.11 -1.06 40.47
N LEU A 11 28.17 -1.05 39.65
CA LEU A 11 28.10 -0.69 38.24
C LEU A 11 27.51 -1.90 37.49
N ALA A 12 26.21 -1.89 37.17
CA ALA A 12 25.58 -2.85 36.28
C ALA A 12 26.07 -2.54 34.85
N LEU A 13 27.01 -3.32 34.35
CA LEU A 13 27.36 -3.36 32.94
C LEU A 13 26.20 -3.99 32.16
N PHE A 14 25.36 -3.17 31.54
CA PHE A 14 24.49 -3.61 30.45
C PHE A 14 25.38 -3.92 29.24
N ILE A 15 25.68 -5.18 29.03
CA ILE A 15 26.26 -5.66 27.77
C ILE A 15 25.06 -5.60 26.77
N GLN A 16 24.97 -4.51 26.02
CA GLN A 16 24.18 -4.47 24.82
C GLN A 16 24.88 -5.39 23.81
N CYS A 17 24.35 -6.58 23.61
CA CYS A 17 24.80 -7.49 22.55
C CYS A 17 24.29 -6.87 21.23
N THR A 18 25.07 -6.02 20.60
CA THR A 18 24.85 -5.62 19.21
C THR A 18 25.25 -6.82 18.36
N ILE A 19 24.27 -7.56 17.86
CA ILE A 19 24.50 -8.58 16.83
C ILE A 19 25.08 -7.83 15.63
N ASP A 20 26.22 -8.26 15.14
CA ASP A 20 26.84 -7.69 13.93
C ASP A 20 25.86 -7.91 12.75
N LYS A 21 25.61 -6.88 11.93
CA LYS A 21 24.73 -6.99 10.74
C LYS A 21 25.12 -8.18 9.85
N ASN A 22 26.40 -8.53 9.79
CA ASN A 22 26.89 -9.67 9.02
C ASN A 22 26.48 -11.02 9.64
N ASP A 23 26.48 -11.15 10.97
CA ASP A 23 26.10 -12.39 11.65
C ASP A 23 24.60 -12.70 11.46
N PHE A 24 23.76 -11.65 11.49
CA PHE A 24 22.32 -11.75 11.24
C PHE A 24 22.02 -12.23 9.80
N ILE A 25 22.64 -11.62 8.79
CA ILE A 25 22.47 -12.03 7.38
C ILE A 25 22.88 -13.49 7.13
N GLN A 26 23.88 -14.00 7.86
CA GLN A 26 24.35 -15.39 7.72
C GLN A 26 23.36 -16.45 8.25
N GLN A 27 22.41 -16.06 9.09
CA GLN A 27 21.39 -16.97 9.64
C GLN A 27 20.19 -17.13 8.70
N LEU A 28 19.96 -16.17 7.79
CA LEU A 28 18.77 -16.17 6.94
C LEU A 28 18.77 -17.29 5.90
N ALA A 29 17.66 -17.97 5.77
CA ALA A 29 17.43 -19.06 4.81
C ALA A 29 17.07 -18.51 3.42
N PHE A 30 18.05 -17.94 2.72
CA PHE A 30 17.85 -17.40 1.38
C PHE A 30 17.49 -18.52 0.38
N ALA A 31 16.46 -18.28 -0.44
CA ALA A 31 16.15 -19.12 -1.58
C ALA A 31 17.22 -18.94 -2.67
N THR A 32 17.69 -20.05 -3.25
CA THR A 32 18.76 -20.05 -4.28
C THR A 32 18.37 -19.33 -5.58
N ASP A 33 17.06 -19.22 -5.83
CA ASP A 33 16.45 -18.56 -7.01
C ASP A 33 15.62 -17.34 -6.60
N ASN A 34 15.84 -16.77 -5.39
CA ASN A 34 15.03 -15.71 -4.81
C ASN A 34 13.52 -16.03 -4.78
N SER A 35 13.16 -17.34 -4.69
CA SER A 35 11.76 -17.81 -4.76
C SER A 35 11.03 -17.38 -6.05
N GLY A 36 11.76 -17.35 -7.17
CA GLY A 36 11.24 -16.96 -8.49
C GLY A 36 11.27 -15.47 -8.77
N LEU A 37 11.75 -14.64 -7.82
CA LEU A 37 11.83 -13.20 -8.02
C LEU A 37 13.12 -12.78 -8.74
N THR A 38 13.00 -11.76 -9.58
CA THR A 38 14.13 -11.03 -10.17
C THR A 38 14.36 -9.76 -9.35
N LEU A 39 15.55 -9.64 -8.75
CA LEU A 39 15.96 -8.53 -7.87
C LEU A 39 17.21 -7.84 -8.42
N PRO A 40 17.48 -6.57 -8.03
CA PRO A 40 18.74 -5.92 -8.35
C PRO A 40 19.95 -6.64 -7.75
N GLU A 41 21.12 -6.43 -8.34
CA GLU A 41 22.37 -7.01 -7.86
C GLU A 41 22.62 -6.70 -6.38
N GLY A 42 22.99 -7.73 -5.64
CA GLY A 42 23.26 -7.65 -4.19
C GLY A 42 22.04 -7.85 -3.30
N PHE A 43 20.85 -8.00 -3.87
CA PHE A 43 19.64 -8.33 -3.11
C PHE A 43 19.31 -9.82 -3.20
N GLN A 44 18.79 -10.36 -2.10
CA GLN A 44 18.31 -11.73 -2.01
C GLN A 44 16.97 -11.80 -1.28
N ALA A 45 16.18 -12.83 -1.59
CA ALA A 45 14.87 -13.04 -0.98
C ALA A 45 14.86 -14.24 -0.02
N VAL A 46 14.15 -14.10 1.09
CA VAL A 46 13.68 -15.19 1.95
C VAL A 46 12.18 -15.33 1.75
N LEU A 47 11.68 -16.54 1.56
CA LEU A 47 10.25 -16.84 1.59
C LEU A 47 9.82 -17.06 3.04
N VAL A 48 9.27 -16.03 3.67
CA VAL A 48 8.84 -16.05 5.08
C VAL A 48 7.73 -17.08 5.31
N THR A 49 6.77 -17.14 4.39
CA THR A 49 5.73 -18.15 4.32
C THR A 49 5.17 -18.22 2.90
N ASP A 50 4.69 -19.37 2.49
CA ASP A 50 4.18 -19.61 1.14
C ASP A 50 2.66 -19.35 1.01
N THR A 51 1.94 -19.28 2.11
CA THR A 51 0.49 -19.10 2.10
C THR A 51 -0.05 -18.52 3.40
N THR A 52 -0.87 -17.46 3.28
CA THR A 52 -1.67 -16.89 4.38
C THR A 52 -3.14 -16.72 3.97
N GLY A 53 -3.46 -16.93 2.71
CA GLY A 53 -4.76 -16.62 2.12
C GLY A 53 -4.67 -15.39 1.21
N ARG A 54 -5.78 -14.70 0.97
CA ARG A 54 -5.78 -13.49 0.12
C ARG A 54 -5.24 -12.29 0.89
N ALA A 55 -3.92 -12.22 1.03
CA ALA A 55 -3.26 -11.14 1.73
C ALA A 55 -3.51 -9.76 1.09
N ARG A 56 -3.43 -8.74 1.93
CA ARG A 56 -3.47 -7.32 1.57
C ARG A 56 -2.30 -6.61 2.27
N HIS A 57 -2.52 -5.45 2.89
CA HIS A 57 -1.45 -4.74 3.56
C HIS A 57 -0.84 -5.56 4.69
N ILE A 58 0.43 -5.37 4.90
CA ILE A 58 1.31 -6.07 5.83
C ILE A 58 2.03 -5.03 6.69
N VAL A 59 2.30 -5.37 7.93
CA VAL A 59 3.18 -4.59 8.81
C VAL A 59 4.11 -5.51 9.58
N VAL A 60 5.27 -5.00 9.94
CA VAL A 60 6.26 -5.69 10.78
C VAL A 60 6.46 -4.87 12.05
N ASN A 61 6.29 -5.50 13.20
CA ASN A 61 6.48 -4.88 14.50
C ASN A 61 7.97 -4.80 14.89
N ASP A 62 8.32 -3.97 15.85
CA ASP A 62 9.71 -3.78 16.31
C ASP A 62 10.35 -5.07 16.84
N ASN A 63 9.55 -6.04 17.30
CA ASN A 63 10.03 -7.36 17.74
C ASN A 63 10.14 -8.39 16.58
N GLY A 64 9.84 -8.01 15.34
CA GLY A 64 9.88 -8.86 14.16
C GLY A 64 8.57 -9.60 13.84
N ASP A 65 7.56 -9.52 14.70
CA ASP A 65 6.24 -10.10 14.40
C ASP A 65 5.60 -9.43 13.19
N ILE A 66 5.00 -10.21 12.31
CA ILE A 66 4.39 -9.76 11.07
C ILE A 66 2.88 -9.89 11.19
N TYR A 67 2.15 -8.84 10.80
CA TYR A 67 0.69 -8.87 10.75
C TYR A 67 0.19 -8.57 9.34
N ILE A 68 -0.86 -9.28 8.91
CA ILE A 68 -1.41 -9.19 7.55
C ILE A 68 -2.93 -9.10 7.64
N ASN A 69 -3.53 -8.15 6.92
CA ASN A 69 -4.97 -8.08 6.73
C ASN A 69 -5.37 -8.92 5.51
N LEU A 70 -6.42 -9.73 5.62
CA LEU A 70 -6.90 -10.55 4.52
C LEU A 70 -8.11 -9.90 3.81
N ARG A 71 -8.13 -9.98 2.49
CA ARG A 71 -9.27 -9.50 1.68
C ARG A 71 -10.53 -10.31 1.90
N ARG A 72 -10.40 -11.56 2.31
CA ARG A 72 -11.52 -12.46 2.58
C ARG A 72 -11.31 -13.16 3.91
N LEU A 73 -12.36 -13.15 4.71
CA LEU A 73 -12.44 -13.91 5.94
C LEU A 73 -12.28 -15.41 5.62
N THR A 74 -11.44 -16.07 6.40
CA THR A 74 -11.29 -17.53 6.40
C THR A 74 -12.09 -18.12 7.58
N ASP A 75 -12.18 -19.44 7.64
CA ASP A 75 -12.76 -20.16 8.79
C ASP A 75 -11.95 -20.02 10.09
N LYS A 76 -10.72 -19.48 9.98
CA LYS A 76 -9.80 -19.27 11.11
C LYS A 76 -9.69 -17.80 11.54
N GLY A 77 -10.07 -16.85 10.68
CA GLY A 77 -9.95 -15.43 10.93
C GLY A 77 -9.68 -14.62 9.67
N GLY A 78 -9.63 -13.31 9.79
CA GLY A 78 -9.35 -12.38 8.71
C GLY A 78 -8.06 -11.59 8.88
N LEU A 79 -7.36 -11.77 9.98
CA LEU A 79 -6.03 -11.23 10.25
C LEU A 79 -5.07 -12.40 10.47
N VAL A 80 -3.81 -12.24 10.08
CA VAL A 80 -2.75 -13.25 10.26
C VAL A 80 -1.60 -12.63 11.03
N ALA A 81 -1.05 -13.39 11.98
CA ALA A 81 0.17 -13.07 12.69
C ALA A 81 1.21 -14.15 12.43
N LEU A 82 2.46 -13.75 12.14
CA LEU A 82 3.59 -14.64 11.87
C LEU A 82 4.73 -14.27 12.81
N ARG A 83 5.47 -15.28 13.29
CA ARG A 83 6.70 -15.12 14.08
C ARG A 83 7.77 -16.08 13.61
N ASP A 84 8.97 -15.57 13.48
CA ASP A 84 10.22 -16.30 13.29
C ASP A 84 10.89 -16.39 14.66
N ASN A 85 11.05 -17.60 15.22
CA ASN A 85 11.57 -17.81 16.57
C ASN A 85 13.08 -18.10 16.58
N ASP A 86 13.65 -18.61 15.47
CA ASP A 86 15.04 -19.00 15.40
C ASP A 86 15.93 -18.06 14.57
N GLY A 87 15.32 -17.06 13.93
CA GLY A 87 16.02 -15.99 13.22
C GLY A 87 16.45 -16.34 11.81
N ASP A 88 15.92 -17.43 11.23
CA ASP A 88 16.26 -17.85 9.86
C ASP A 88 15.46 -17.12 8.77
N GLY A 89 14.49 -16.30 9.17
CA GLY A 89 13.64 -15.50 8.31
C GLY A 89 12.37 -16.22 7.84
N ILE A 90 12.19 -17.51 8.17
CA ILE A 90 10.97 -18.27 7.88
C ILE A 90 10.07 -18.25 9.12
N ALA A 91 8.79 -18.07 8.93
CA ALA A 91 7.85 -18.07 10.05
C ALA A 91 7.64 -19.47 10.63
N ASP A 92 8.00 -19.66 11.90
CA ASP A 92 7.74 -20.88 12.69
C ASP A 92 6.30 -20.93 13.19
N GLU A 93 5.75 -19.77 13.54
CA GLU A 93 4.39 -19.63 14.03
C GLU A 93 3.53 -18.85 13.03
N LYS A 94 2.31 -19.35 12.81
CA LYS A 94 1.31 -18.72 11.97
C LYS A 94 -0.06 -18.88 12.59
N GLU A 95 -0.61 -17.76 13.08
CA GLU A 95 -1.88 -17.71 13.76
C GLU A 95 -2.87 -16.81 13.02
N TYR A 96 -4.15 -17.19 13.05
CA TYR A 96 -5.24 -16.42 12.47
C TYR A 96 -6.12 -15.90 13.58
N PHE A 97 -6.61 -14.66 13.44
CA PHE A 97 -7.45 -14.03 14.44
C PHE A 97 -8.38 -12.99 13.84
N GLY A 98 -9.32 -12.47 14.65
CA GLY A 98 -10.28 -11.46 14.26
C GLY A 98 -11.26 -11.94 13.18
N ASP A 99 -12.48 -11.45 13.23
CA ASP A 99 -13.57 -11.76 12.30
C ASP A 99 -13.80 -10.63 11.27
N PHE A 100 -12.75 -9.92 10.93
CA PHE A 100 -12.72 -8.81 9.98
C PHE A 100 -12.04 -9.22 8.68
N GLN A 101 -12.49 -8.64 7.59
CA GLN A 101 -11.82 -8.70 6.29
C GLN A 101 -11.63 -7.28 5.76
N GLY A 102 -10.49 -7.01 5.09
CA GLY A 102 -10.24 -5.65 4.63
C GLY A 102 -8.97 -5.48 3.81
N THR A 103 -8.29 -4.35 4.03
CA THR A 103 -7.04 -4.05 3.33
C THR A 103 -6.06 -3.27 4.19
N GLY A 104 -6.44 -2.09 4.71
CA GLY A 104 -5.52 -1.22 5.44
C GLY A 104 -5.03 -1.88 6.73
N MET A 105 -3.74 -1.74 7.01
CA MET A 105 -3.08 -2.19 8.24
C MET A 105 -1.86 -1.33 8.50
N GLU A 106 -1.69 -0.88 9.74
CA GLU A 106 -0.52 -0.10 10.18
C GLU A 106 -0.34 -0.21 11.69
N ILE A 107 0.90 -0.11 12.19
CA ILE A 107 1.22 -0.05 13.61
C ILE A 107 1.45 1.40 14.00
N TYR A 108 0.70 1.89 14.99
CA TYR A 108 0.84 3.25 15.50
C TYR A 108 0.70 3.27 17.02
N ASN A 109 1.65 3.91 17.72
CA ASN A 109 1.66 4.07 19.18
C ASN A 109 1.40 2.78 19.99
N GLY A 110 1.97 1.63 19.53
CA GLY A 110 1.83 0.33 20.19
C GLY A 110 0.45 -0.32 20.02
N TYR A 111 -0.27 0.06 18.97
CA TYR A 111 -1.50 -0.57 18.51
C TYR A 111 -1.39 -1.04 17.07
N LEU A 112 -1.98 -2.18 16.79
CA LEU A 112 -2.21 -2.69 15.45
C LEU A 112 -3.56 -2.14 14.95
N TYR A 113 -3.50 -1.20 14.02
CA TYR A 113 -4.69 -0.69 13.33
C TYR A 113 -4.96 -1.51 12.07
N PHE A 114 -6.24 -1.75 11.81
CA PHE A 114 -6.69 -2.44 10.61
C PHE A 114 -8.05 -1.94 10.16
N SER A 115 -8.32 -2.02 8.85
CA SER A 115 -9.62 -1.62 8.30
C SER A 115 -10.43 -2.80 7.80
N SER A 116 -11.74 -2.69 7.93
CA SER A 116 -12.73 -3.41 7.13
C SER A 116 -13.17 -2.54 5.95
N ASP A 117 -14.18 -3.00 5.19
CA ASP A 117 -14.78 -2.20 4.12
C ASP A 117 -15.63 -1.00 4.65
N THR A 118 -15.96 -0.97 5.95
CA THR A 118 -16.85 0.04 6.54
C THR A 118 -16.34 0.71 7.81
N SER A 119 -15.15 0.33 8.30
CA SER A 119 -14.62 0.80 9.59
C SER A 119 -13.11 0.66 9.68
N VAL A 120 -12.52 1.37 10.65
CA VAL A 120 -11.14 1.19 11.13
C VAL A 120 -11.18 0.83 12.61
N HIS A 121 -10.43 -0.19 12.98
CA HIS A 121 -10.30 -0.73 14.33
C HIS A 121 -8.83 -0.81 14.74
N ARG A 122 -8.58 -1.03 16.05
CA ARG A 122 -7.25 -1.32 16.54
C ARG A 122 -7.24 -2.35 17.67
N TYR A 123 -6.19 -3.14 17.74
CA TYR A 123 -5.83 -3.97 18.89
C TYR A 123 -4.65 -3.36 19.65
N LYS A 124 -4.63 -3.48 20.98
CA LYS A 124 -3.42 -3.18 21.75
C LYS A 124 -2.40 -4.30 21.53
N LEU A 125 -1.19 -3.95 21.07
CA LEU A 125 -0.09 -4.91 20.98
C LEU A 125 0.56 -5.15 22.34
N ASN A 126 0.94 -6.40 22.57
CA ASN A 126 1.75 -6.84 23.69
C ASN A 126 2.98 -7.58 23.13
N PRO A 127 4.21 -7.12 23.37
CA PRO A 127 5.41 -7.74 22.80
C PRO A 127 5.60 -9.23 23.17
N ASP A 128 5.01 -9.66 24.28
CA ASP A 128 5.11 -11.04 24.75
C ASP A 128 4.10 -12.00 24.09
N GLN A 129 3.17 -11.47 23.27
CA GLN A 129 2.10 -12.23 22.65
C GLN A 129 2.06 -12.01 21.15
N LEU A 130 2.03 -13.10 20.38
CA LEU A 130 1.93 -13.02 18.92
C LEU A 130 0.55 -12.49 18.48
N VAL A 131 -0.54 -13.03 19.06
CA VAL A 131 -1.92 -12.60 18.78
C VAL A 131 -2.39 -11.64 19.86
N PRO A 132 -2.88 -10.45 19.50
CA PRO A 132 -3.47 -9.52 20.47
C PRO A 132 -4.69 -10.13 21.18
N GLU A 133 -4.83 -9.86 22.49
CA GLU A 133 -5.96 -10.31 23.28
C GLU A 133 -7.11 -9.30 23.32
N GLY A 134 -8.33 -9.82 23.56
CA GLY A 134 -9.53 -9.02 23.76
C GLY A 134 -10.21 -8.57 22.47
N GLU A 135 -11.19 -7.68 22.64
CA GLU A 135 -11.94 -7.13 21.52
C GLU A 135 -11.24 -5.89 20.94
N PRO A 136 -11.26 -5.68 19.63
CA PRO A 136 -10.67 -4.50 19.03
C PRO A 136 -11.47 -3.23 19.32
N GLU A 137 -10.79 -2.13 19.50
CA GLU A 137 -11.42 -0.81 19.67
C GLU A 137 -11.84 -0.24 18.31
N ALA A 138 -13.10 0.18 18.16
CA ALA A 138 -13.56 0.91 16.97
C ALA A 138 -13.05 2.35 17.01
N ILE A 139 -12.29 2.74 16.01
CA ILE A 139 -11.73 4.10 15.86
C ILE A 139 -12.62 4.95 14.96
N VAL A 140 -12.92 4.46 13.75
CA VAL A 140 -13.83 5.12 12.81
C VAL A 140 -14.81 4.10 12.25
N THR A 141 -16.08 4.50 12.18
CA THR A 141 -17.16 3.69 11.61
C THR A 141 -18.00 4.51 10.62
N GLY A 142 -19.02 3.88 10.03
CA GLY A 142 -20.00 4.58 9.23
C GLY A 142 -19.54 4.93 7.81
N PHE A 143 -18.47 4.31 7.29
CA PHE A 143 -18.21 4.35 5.86
C PHE A 143 -19.30 3.58 5.12
N ILE A 144 -19.72 4.11 3.95
CA ILE A 144 -20.77 3.48 3.13
C ILE A 144 -20.29 2.11 2.65
N SER A 145 -21.11 1.08 2.88
CA SER A 145 -20.88 -0.24 2.30
C SER A 145 -21.09 -0.17 0.79
N GLN A 146 -20.10 -0.64 0.03
CA GLN A 146 -20.08 -0.57 -1.42
C GLN A 146 -19.41 -1.79 -2.02
N ARG A 147 -19.72 -2.10 -3.29
CA ARG A 147 -19.14 -3.25 -3.98
C ARG A 147 -17.81 -2.94 -4.64
N GLN A 148 -17.71 -1.82 -5.39
CA GLN A 148 -16.49 -1.38 -6.05
C GLN A 148 -15.70 -0.48 -5.11
N HIS A 149 -14.37 -0.60 -5.11
CA HIS A 149 -13.45 0.23 -4.32
C HIS A 149 -13.82 0.32 -2.83
N ALA A 150 -14.29 -0.80 -2.28
CA ALA A 150 -14.82 -0.88 -0.92
C ALA A 150 -13.76 -0.68 0.16
N VAL A 151 -12.51 -1.02 -0.14
CA VAL A 151 -11.39 -1.02 0.82
C VAL A 151 -11.09 0.37 1.39
N LYS A 152 -10.61 0.39 2.64
CA LYS A 152 -10.29 1.60 3.40
C LYS A 152 -8.82 1.57 3.84
N PRO A 153 -7.84 1.64 2.92
CA PRO A 153 -6.45 1.84 3.31
C PRO A 153 -6.27 3.19 4.00
N PHE A 154 -5.32 3.27 4.89
CA PHE A 154 -5.08 4.47 5.70
C PHE A 154 -3.59 4.57 6.07
N THR A 155 -3.19 5.76 6.51
CA THR A 155 -1.87 6.05 7.08
C THR A 155 -1.97 7.13 8.15
N PHE A 156 -0.89 7.35 8.90
CA PHE A 156 -0.82 8.32 10.00
C PHE A 156 0.26 9.37 9.75
N ASP A 157 -0.01 10.60 10.20
CA ASP A 157 1.03 11.61 10.35
C ASP A 157 1.67 11.57 11.74
N LYS A 158 2.72 12.37 11.92
CA LYS A 158 3.42 12.51 13.20
C LYS A 158 2.60 13.26 14.25
N ALA A 159 1.56 13.99 13.85
CA ALA A 159 0.70 14.76 14.73
C ALA A 159 -0.49 13.95 15.28
N GLY A 160 -0.61 12.68 14.91
CA GLY A 160 -1.69 11.80 15.34
C GLY A 160 -2.96 11.93 14.53
N LYS A 161 -2.86 12.33 13.27
CA LYS A 161 -3.96 12.28 12.32
C LYS A 161 -3.88 11.01 11.48
N MET A 162 -5.04 10.43 11.21
CA MET A 162 -5.22 9.28 10.35
C MET A 162 -5.90 9.71 9.06
N TYR A 163 -5.35 9.32 7.93
CA TYR A 163 -5.85 9.63 6.59
C TYR A 163 -6.37 8.37 5.94
N VAL A 164 -7.67 8.32 5.65
CA VAL A 164 -8.36 7.13 5.12
C VAL A 164 -8.84 7.39 3.70
N ASN A 165 -8.42 6.54 2.76
CA ASN A 165 -9.01 6.55 1.42
C ASN A 165 -10.43 5.98 1.44
N VAL A 166 -11.38 6.72 0.88
CA VAL A 166 -12.75 6.27 0.63
C VAL A 166 -12.99 6.28 -0.88
N GLY A 167 -12.73 5.15 -1.52
CA GLY A 167 -12.86 5.02 -2.96
C GLY A 167 -14.29 5.23 -3.47
N ALA A 168 -14.43 5.61 -4.71
CA ALA A 168 -15.73 5.82 -5.34
C ALA A 168 -16.36 4.50 -5.82
N PRO A 169 -17.65 4.25 -5.63
CA PRO A 169 -18.33 3.01 -6.04
C PRO A 169 -18.67 2.97 -7.54
N SER A 170 -18.06 3.81 -8.34
CA SER A 170 -18.29 3.95 -9.78
C SER A 170 -16.99 4.17 -10.54
N ASN A 171 -16.99 3.83 -11.81
CA ASN A 171 -15.86 4.09 -12.72
C ASN A 171 -15.71 5.59 -13.03
N ALA A 172 -16.82 6.26 -13.40
CA ALA A 172 -16.84 7.66 -13.85
C ALA A 172 -18.10 8.43 -13.42
N CYS A 173 -18.74 8.04 -12.32
CA CYS A 173 -19.96 8.69 -11.78
C CYS A 173 -21.09 8.84 -12.83
N GLN A 174 -21.33 7.79 -13.59
CA GLN A 174 -22.41 7.73 -14.58
C GLN A 174 -23.75 7.44 -13.91
N GLU A 175 -24.86 7.79 -14.55
CA GLU A 175 -26.22 7.39 -14.14
C GLU A 175 -26.35 5.86 -14.14
N GLU A 176 -25.84 5.21 -15.19
CA GLU A 176 -25.66 3.76 -15.29
C GLU A 176 -24.15 3.46 -15.38
N ASP A 177 -23.56 2.97 -14.28
CA ASP A 177 -22.13 2.75 -14.20
C ASP A 177 -21.63 1.80 -15.30
N ARG A 178 -20.52 2.19 -15.95
CA ARG A 178 -19.83 1.43 -17.02
C ARG A 178 -20.68 1.22 -18.30
N ASN A 179 -21.75 1.98 -18.50
CA ASN A 179 -22.51 2.00 -19.74
C ASN A 179 -22.00 3.15 -20.63
N LYS A 180 -21.53 2.83 -21.84
CA LYS A 180 -21.00 3.83 -22.79
C LYS A 180 -22.02 4.92 -23.14
N GLU A 181 -23.28 4.57 -23.23
CA GLU A 181 -24.37 5.48 -23.63
C GLU A 181 -24.88 6.33 -22.44
N SER A 182 -24.43 6.05 -21.22
CA SER A 182 -24.84 6.78 -20.02
C SER A 182 -23.97 8.00 -19.77
N SER A 183 -24.60 9.14 -19.56
CA SER A 183 -23.93 10.39 -19.20
C SER A 183 -23.37 10.35 -17.79
N GLY A 184 -22.34 11.15 -17.54
CA GLY A 184 -21.86 11.44 -16.19
C GLY A 184 -22.81 12.36 -15.44
N MET A 185 -22.98 12.13 -14.15
CA MET A 185 -23.78 13.00 -13.27
C MET A 185 -22.97 14.27 -12.93
N ASP A 186 -23.53 15.45 -13.18
CA ASP A 186 -22.89 16.74 -12.88
C ASP A 186 -23.89 17.67 -12.15
N PRO A 187 -23.66 17.99 -10.86
CA PRO A 187 -22.55 17.54 -10.02
C PRO A 187 -22.65 16.05 -9.64
N CYS A 188 -21.48 15.41 -9.45
CA CYS A 188 -21.42 14.02 -9.02
C CYS A 188 -21.79 13.88 -7.53
N PRO A 189 -22.90 13.20 -7.19
CA PRO A 189 -23.35 13.08 -5.80
C PRO A 189 -22.45 12.17 -4.96
N LEU A 190 -21.66 11.30 -5.58
CA LEU A 190 -20.75 10.39 -4.87
C LEU A 190 -19.64 11.16 -4.14
N LEU A 191 -19.25 12.33 -4.64
CA LEU A 191 -18.20 13.17 -4.03
C LEU A 191 -18.59 13.73 -2.65
N GLU A 192 -19.84 13.62 -2.24
CA GLU A 192 -20.24 14.03 -0.90
C GLU A 192 -19.54 13.18 0.18
N ARG A 193 -19.43 11.86 -0.02
CA ARG A 193 -18.91 10.93 0.98
C ARG A 193 -17.88 9.91 0.45
N GLN A 194 -17.52 9.96 -0.81
CA GLN A 194 -16.66 8.98 -1.50
C GLN A 194 -15.77 9.72 -2.52
N GLY A 195 -14.80 9.03 -3.11
CA GLY A 195 -13.94 9.62 -4.11
C GLY A 195 -12.93 10.62 -3.54
N GLY A 196 -12.30 10.30 -2.39
CA GLY A 196 -11.33 11.18 -1.74
C GLY A 196 -10.67 10.59 -0.51
N ILE A 197 -10.00 11.46 0.25
CA ILE A 197 -9.32 11.14 1.51
C ILE A 197 -10.04 11.87 2.65
N TRP A 198 -10.30 11.16 3.74
CA TRP A 198 -10.84 11.73 4.97
C TRP A 198 -9.82 11.64 6.10
N GLN A 199 -9.68 12.73 6.84
CA GLN A 199 -8.81 12.84 8.00
C GLN A 199 -9.61 12.65 9.30
N PHE A 200 -9.03 11.90 10.25
CA PHE A 200 -9.57 11.64 11.58
C PHE A 200 -8.49 11.81 12.64
N ASP A 201 -8.87 11.73 13.92
CA ASP A 201 -7.94 11.62 15.02
C ASP A 201 -7.59 10.14 15.25
N ALA A 202 -6.29 9.80 15.27
CA ALA A 202 -5.84 8.41 15.40
C ALA A 202 -6.22 7.79 16.75
N GLU A 203 -6.22 8.57 17.82
CA GLU A 203 -6.41 8.08 19.19
C GLU A 203 -7.87 8.10 19.66
N ARG A 204 -8.71 8.92 19.03
CA ARG A 204 -10.10 9.11 19.42
C ARG A 204 -10.97 7.94 18.94
N ARG A 205 -11.61 7.23 19.85
CA ARG A 205 -12.51 6.11 19.57
C ARG A 205 -13.92 6.59 19.20
N GLY A 206 -14.63 5.78 18.42
CA GLY A 206 -16.04 5.96 18.12
C GLY A 206 -16.36 7.13 17.20
N GLN A 207 -15.40 7.54 16.37
CA GLN A 207 -15.62 8.54 15.31
C GLN A 207 -16.50 7.98 14.19
N THR A 208 -17.21 8.86 13.51
CA THR A 208 -17.93 8.51 12.27
C THR A 208 -17.47 9.37 11.10
N GLN A 209 -17.61 8.85 9.88
CA GLN A 209 -17.25 9.64 8.70
C GLN A 209 -18.07 10.93 8.59
N VAL A 210 -19.35 10.89 8.98
CA VAL A 210 -20.29 12.01 8.80
C VAL A 210 -20.04 13.12 9.81
N ASP A 211 -19.88 12.74 11.08
CA ASP A 211 -19.85 13.73 12.17
C ASP A 211 -18.44 14.23 12.47
N ASP A 212 -17.41 13.42 12.18
CA ASP A 212 -16.04 13.66 12.63
C ASP A 212 -15.01 13.71 11.51
N GLY A 213 -15.36 13.24 10.31
CA GLY A 213 -14.45 13.18 9.18
C GLY A 213 -14.23 14.54 8.52
N HIS A 214 -12.98 15.03 8.52
CA HIS A 214 -12.59 16.16 7.68
C HIS A 214 -12.22 15.64 6.28
N ARG A 215 -12.91 16.12 5.23
CA ARG A 215 -12.57 15.76 3.84
C ARG A 215 -11.31 16.49 3.42
N TYR A 216 -10.18 15.80 3.57
CA TYR A 216 -8.84 16.32 3.32
C TYR A 216 -8.55 16.51 1.81
N ALA A 217 -9.01 15.58 0.97
CA ALA A 217 -8.88 15.68 -0.48
C ALA A 217 -10.08 15.08 -1.20
N THR A 218 -10.35 15.53 -2.43
CA THR A 218 -11.44 15.08 -3.28
C THR A 218 -10.97 14.78 -4.71
N GLY A 219 -11.85 14.21 -5.52
CA GLY A 219 -11.53 13.96 -6.93
C GLY A 219 -10.59 12.78 -7.15
N LEU A 220 -10.55 11.82 -6.22
CA LEU A 220 -9.76 10.60 -6.27
C LEU A 220 -10.68 9.38 -6.45
N ARG A 221 -10.49 8.63 -7.54
CA ARG A 221 -11.33 7.44 -7.83
C ARG A 221 -11.13 6.33 -6.81
N ASN A 222 -9.89 5.93 -6.60
CA ASN A 222 -9.50 4.89 -5.65
C ASN A 222 -7.99 4.90 -5.44
N CYS A 223 -7.55 5.11 -4.21
CA CYS A 223 -6.14 5.13 -3.82
C CYS A 223 -5.88 4.03 -2.79
N VAL A 224 -5.62 2.80 -3.26
CA VAL A 224 -5.26 1.71 -2.34
C VAL A 224 -3.84 1.94 -1.80
N ALA A 225 -2.95 2.44 -2.63
CA ALA A 225 -1.61 2.88 -2.28
C ALA A 225 -1.67 4.28 -1.63
N ILE A 226 -1.44 4.35 -0.33
CA ILE A 226 -1.47 5.57 0.49
C ILE A 226 -0.37 5.50 1.55
N SER A 227 0.41 6.56 1.70
CA SER A 227 1.48 6.61 2.70
C SER A 227 1.79 8.04 3.12
N TRP A 228 2.08 8.24 4.39
CA TRP A 228 2.71 9.44 4.90
C TRP A 228 4.23 9.33 4.74
N ASN A 229 4.85 10.30 4.06
CA ASN A 229 6.31 10.37 4.01
C ASN A 229 6.86 11.02 5.29
N PRO A 230 7.54 10.27 6.16
CA PRO A 230 8.02 10.84 7.42
C PRO A 230 9.20 11.80 7.25
N VAL A 231 9.82 11.85 6.07
CA VAL A 231 10.95 12.76 5.79
C VAL A 231 10.44 14.14 5.35
N SER A 232 9.57 14.17 4.35
CA SER A 232 8.99 15.42 3.82
C SER A 232 7.79 15.92 4.63
N ASP A 233 7.23 15.08 5.51
CA ASP A 233 6.05 15.38 6.35
C ASP A 233 4.80 15.70 5.52
N HIS A 234 4.55 14.91 4.44
CA HIS A 234 3.41 15.05 3.55
C HIS A 234 2.72 13.71 3.28
N LEU A 235 1.45 13.80 2.90
CA LEU A 235 0.65 12.66 2.43
C LEU A 235 0.86 12.42 0.94
N TYR A 236 0.99 11.13 0.57
CA TYR A 236 1.08 10.71 -0.83
C TYR A 236 0.13 9.56 -1.11
N VAL A 237 -0.37 9.52 -2.35
CA VAL A 237 -1.23 8.43 -2.84
C VAL A 237 -0.88 8.07 -4.27
N VAL A 238 -1.12 6.81 -4.65
CA VAL A 238 -1.15 6.41 -6.06
C VAL A 238 -2.55 5.96 -6.42
N GLN A 239 -3.17 6.66 -7.38
CA GLN A 239 -4.54 6.44 -7.79
C GLN A 239 -4.63 5.38 -8.88
N HIS A 240 -5.57 4.45 -8.76
CA HIS A 240 -6.02 3.62 -9.86
C HIS A 240 -6.73 4.46 -10.93
N GLY A 241 -6.21 4.49 -12.13
CA GLY A 241 -6.83 5.09 -13.29
C GLY A 241 -8.22 4.49 -13.57
N ARG A 242 -9.03 5.21 -14.34
CA ARG A 242 -10.34 4.69 -14.74
C ARG A 242 -10.23 3.56 -15.76
N ASP A 243 -11.22 2.71 -15.83
CA ASP A 243 -11.32 1.64 -16.81
C ASP A 243 -12.11 2.05 -18.07
N MET A 244 -12.11 1.18 -19.09
CA MET A 244 -13.04 1.15 -20.21
C MET A 244 -12.95 2.35 -21.17
N LEU A 245 -11.81 3.04 -21.27
CA LEU A 245 -11.59 4.05 -22.30
C LEU A 245 -11.59 3.48 -23.73
N HIS A 246 -11.37 2.15 -23.87
CA HIS A 246 -11.48 1.44 -25.15
C HIS A 246 -12.88 1.54 -25.79
N ASN A 247 -13.90 1.91 -25.03
CA ASN A 247 -15.21 2.21 -25.59
C ASN A 247 -15.21 3.43 -26.53
N TRP A 248 -14.23 4.34 -26.40
CA TRP A 248 -14.14 5.59 -27.18
C TRP A 248 -12.88 5.68 -28.04
N TRP A 249 -11.78 5.05 -27.64
CA TRP A 249 -10.48 5.10 -28.31
C TRP A 249 -9.92 3.70 -28.55
N PRO A 250 -8.98 3.52 -29.50
CA PRO A 250 -8.37 2.22 -29.79
C PRO A 250 -7.70 1.62 -28.55
N GLU A 251 -7.79 0.30 -28.37
CA GLU A 251 -7.19 -0.43 -27.27
C GLU A 251 -5.66 -0.20 -27.16
N THR A 252 -4.95 -0.16 -28.27
CA THR A 252 -3.51 0.17 -28.34
C THR A 252 -3.14 1.52 -27.73
N TYR A 253 -4.11 2.44 -27.59
CA TYR A 253 -3.95 3.67 -26.85
C TYR A 253 -4.36 3.51 -25.39
N THR A 254 -5.48 2.84 -25.13
CA THR A 254 -6.09 2.76 -23.82
C THR A 254 -5.50 1.68 -22.91
N GLU A 255 -4.59 0.85 -23.42
CA GLU A 255 -3.75 -0.02 -22.61
C GLU A 255 -2.79 0.74 -21.69
N GLU A 256 -2.36 1.93 -22.12
CA GLU A 256 -1.44 2.77 -21.34
C GLU A 256 -2.15 3.99 -20.72
N VAL A 257 -3.31 4.39 -21.27
CA VAL A 257 -4.07 5.58 -20.87
C VAL A 257 -5.42 5.15 -20.27
N PRO A 258 -5.83 5.72 -19.14
CA PRO A 258 -5.20 6.78 -18.36
C PRO A 258 -4.07 6.27 -17.48
N ALA A 259 -3.21 7.18 -17.04
CA ALA A 259 -2.14 6.88 -16.09
C ALA A 259 -2.68 6.35 -14.76
N GLU A 260 -1.85 5.53 -14.10
CA GLU A 260 -1.85 5.44 -12.65
C GLU A 260 -1.13 6.68 -12.12
N GLU A 261 -1.81 7.50 -11.33
CA GLU A 261 -1.35 8.84 -10.97
C GLU A 261 -0.78 8.88 -9.55
N PHE A 262 0.50 9.26 -9.40
CA PHE A 262 1.14 9.48 -8.11
C PHE A 262 1.01 10.94 -7.70
N PHE A 263 0.42 11.21 -6.55
CA PHE A 263 0.14 12.55 -6.06
C PHE A 263 0.78 12.83 -4.71
N LEU A 264 1.27 14.06 -4.53
CA LEU A 264 1.41 14.71 -3.24
C LEU A 264 0.05 15.33 -2.90
N VAL A 265 -0.45 15.11 -1.69
CA VAL A 265 -1.81 15.48 -1.29
C VAL A 265 -1.77 16.51 -0.17
N ASN A 266 -2.40 17.66 -0.40
CA ASN A 266 -2.56 18.70 0.60
C ASN A 266 -4.03 18.84 1.04
N ASP A 267 -4.26 19.50 2.16
CA ASP A 267 -5.62 19.82 2.60
C ASP A 267 -6.33 20.72 1.58
N GLY A 268 -7.49 20.25 1.10
CA GLY A 268 -8.26 20.91 0.07
C GLY A 268 -7.92 20.53 -1.37
N SER A 269 -6.94 19.65 -1.60
CA SER A 269 -6.59 19.16 -2.96
C SER A 269 -7.78 18.57 -3.71
N ASP A 270 -7.88 18.87 -5.01
CA ASP A 270 -8.88 18.31 -5.95
C ASP A 270 -8.21 17.78 -7.22
N PHE A 271 -8.25 16.47 -7.38
CA PHE A 271 -7.58 15.75 -8.47
C PHE A 271 -8.46 15.46 -9.68
N GLY A 272 -9.73 15.87 -9.64
CA GLY A 272 -10.62 15.99 -10.81
C GLY A 272 -11.49 14.79 -11.14
N TRP A 273 -11.33 13.61 -10.52
CA TRP A 273 -12.33 12.53 -10.72
C TRP A 273 -13.72 13.00 -10.25
N PRO A 274 -14.83 12.67 -10.91
CA PRO A 274 -14.97 11.81 -12.09
C PRO A 274 -14.84 12.55 -13.42
N TYR A 275 -14.65 13.85 -13.40
CA TYR A 275 -14.71 14.69 -14.59
C TYR A 275 -13.50 14.55 -15.49
N CYS A 276 -12.34 14.23 -14.90
CA CYS A 276 -11.04 14.28 -15.56
C CYS A 276 -10.27 12.96 -15.44
N PHE A 277 -9.39 12.70 -16.41
CA PHE A 277 -8.32 11.72 -16.31
C PHE A 277 -7.00 12.31 -16.84
N TYR A 278 -5.88 11.76 -16.39
CA TYR A 278 -4.57 12.19 -16.88
C TYR A 278 -4.13 11.33 -18.04
N ASP A 279 -3.88 12.00 -19.18
CA ASP A 279 -3.29 11.39 -20.36
C ASP A 279 -1.78 11.61 -20.33
N GLN A 280 -1.02 10.59 -19.91
CA GLN A 280 0.44 10.70 -19.79
C GLN A 280 1.16 10.86 -21.13
N ARG A 281 0.55 10.40 -22.24
CA ARG A 281 1.10 10.60 -23.59
C ARG A 281 1.03 12.06 -24.02
N LYS A 282 0.09 12.83 -23.46
CA LYS A 282 -0.11 14.25 -23.71
C LYS A 282 0.39 15.15 -22.57
N GLY A 283 0.74 14.57 -21.44
CA GLY A 283 1.21 15.31 -20.26
C GLY A 283 0.16 16.25 -19.65
N LYS A 284 -1.13 15.93 -19.78
CA LYS A 284 -2.23 16.81 -19.30
C LYS A 284 -3.45 16.03 -18.83
N LYS A 285 -4.23 16.66 -17.94
CA LYS A 285 -5.59 16.21 -17.62
C LYS A 285 -6.57 16.62 -18.70
N VAL A 286 -7.41 15.69 -19.13
CA VAL A 286 -8.46 15.91 -20.13
C VAL A 286 -9.82 15.49 -19.56
N LEU A 287 -10.86 16.09 -20.16
CA LEU A 287 -12.26 15.83 -19.77
C LEU A 287 -12.65 14.39 -20.14
N ASN A 288 -13.32 13.70 -19.22
CA ASN A 288 -13.85 12.36 -19.46
C ASN A 288 -14.97 12.39 -20.51
N PRO A 289 -15.08 11.35 -21.36
CA PRO A 289 -16.06 11.31 -22.44
C PRO A 289 -17.51 11.38 -21.94
N GLU A 290 -17.82 10.84 -20.77
CA GLU A 290 -19.14 10.92 -20.13
C GLU A 290 -19.57 12.36 -19.82
N PHE A 291 -18.64 13.30 -19.80
CA PHE A 291 -18.85 14.74 -19.58
C PHE A 291 -18.58 15.58 -20.84
N GLY A 292 -18.54 14.94 -22.01
CA GLY A 292 -18.34 15.61 -23.31
C GLY A 292 -16.86 15.76 -23.73
N GLY A 293 -15.97 15.01 -23.10
CA GLY A 293 -14.57 14.94 -23.46
C GLY A 293 -14.35 14.23 -24.81
N ASP A 294 -13.38 14.71 -25.57
CA ASP A 294 -12.97 14.18 -26.89
C ASP A 294 -11.51 13.71 -26.93
N GLY A 295 -10.89 13.66 -25.75
CA GLY A 295 -9.47 13.32 -25.58
C GLY A 295 -8.54 14.53 -25.74
N GLU A 296 -9.03 15.72 -26.07
CA GLU A 296 -8.24 16.95 -26.19
C GLU A 296 -8.69 18.06 -25.24
N LYS A 297 -10.00 18.15 -24.98
CA LYS A 297 -10.58 19.17 -24.11
C LYS A 297 -10.11 19.02 -22.68
N GLN A 298 -9.65 20.12 -22.13
CA GLN A 298 -9.30 20.22 -20.70
C GLN A 298 -10.43 20.86 -19.88
N GLU A 299 -11.00 21.99 -20.32
CA GLU A 299 -12.05 22.74 -19.61
C GLU A 299 -11.72 22.82 -18.11
N ARG A 300 -12.65 22.36 -17.24
CA ARG A 300 -12.47 22.32 -15.78
C ARG A 300 -11.25 21.49 -15.33
N CYS A 301 -10.73 20.62 -16.19
CA CYS A 301 -9.58 19.78 -15.88
C CYS A 301 -8.24 20.51 -15.91
N ALA A 302 -8.18 21.69 -16.55
CA ALA A 302 -6.98 22.54 -16.55
C ALA A 302 -6.61 23.10 -15.17
N GLU A 303 -7.60 23.19 -14.27
CA GLU A 303 -7.42 23.72 -12.91
C GLU A 303 -7.20 22.62 -11.86
N LYS A 304 -7.26 21.33 -12.26
CA LYS A 304 -7.10 20.19 -11.34
C LYS A 304 -5.63 19.84 -11.16
N GLU A 305 -5.29 19.41 -9.95
CA GLU A 305 -3.92 19.03 -9.62
C GLU A 305 -3.46 17.85 -10.47
N GLY A 306 -2.29 17.98 -11.09
CA GLY A 306 -1.65 16.92 -11.86
C GLY A 306 -0.82 15.99 -10.99
N PRO A 307 -0.43 14.80 -11.52
CA PRO A 307 0.45 13.90 -10.79
C PRO A 307 1.89 14.43 -10.72
N ILE A 308 2.60 14.09 -9.65
CA ILE A 308 4.05 14.29 -9.52
C ILE A 308 4.83 13.24 -10.33
N MET A 309 4.20 12.10 -10.61
CA MET A 309 4.67 11.06 -11.52
C MET A 309 3.47 10.27 -12.07
N ALA A 310 3.59 9.78 -13.29
CA ALA A 310 2.58 8.99 -13.97
C ALA A 310 3.16 7.63 -14.38
N PHE A 311 2.42 6.56 -14.11
CA PHE A 311 2.79 5.20 -14.52
C PHE A 311 1.87 4.71 -15.64
N PRO A 312 2.28 3.65 -16.38
CA PRO A 312 1.41 3.04 -17.36
C PRO A 312 0.04 2.65 -16.79
N GLY A 313 -0.99 2.81 -17.58
CA GLY A 313 -2.36 2.51 -17.20
C GLY A 313 -2.55 1.05 -16.76
N HIS A 314 -3.48 0.85 -15.83
CA HIS A 314 -3.96 -0.47 -15.39
C HIS A 314 -2.97 -1.32 -14.58
N TYR A 315 -1.82 -0.80 -14.18
CA TYR A 315 -0.88 -1.54 -13.31
C TYR A 315 -1.43 -1.80 -11.90
N ALA A 316 -2.47 -1.08 -11.48
CA ALA A 316 -3.20 -1.25 -10.23
C ALA A 316 -2.32 -1.10 -8.97
N PRO A 317 -1.92 0.13 -8.59
CA PRO A 317 -1.09 0.39 -7.41
C PRO A 317 -1.85 0.05 -6.12
N ASN A 318 -1.36 -0.93 -5.37
CA ASN A 318 -2.05 -1.46 -4.20
C ASN A 318 -1.37 -1.16 -2.86
N ASP A 319 -0.10 -0.74 -2.89
CA ASP A 319 0.55 -0.18 -1.71
C ASP A 319 1.66 0.80 -2.09
N LEU A 320 1.95 1.72 -1.17
CA LEU A 320 2.97 2.75 -1.26
C LEU A 320 3.73 2.81 0.06
N LEU A 321 5.04 2.72 0.02
CA LEU A 321 5.91 2.73 1.19
C LEU A 321 7.10 3.66 0.97
N PHE A 322 7.28 4.69 1.81
CA PHE A 322 8.54 5.44 1.87
C PHE A 322 9.55 4.67 2.71
N TYR A 323 10.69 4.34 2.11
CA TYR A 323 11.71 3.53 2.78
C TYR A 323 12.45 4.33 3.84
N THR A 324 12.36 3.87 5.09
CA THR A 324 12.98 4.48 6.27
C THR A 324 14.13 3.66 6.86
N GLY A 325 14.38 2.47 6.28
CA GLY A 325 15.47 1.58 6.73
C GLY A 325 16.87 2.08 6.31
N ASP A 326 17.87 1.51 6.91
CA ASP A 326 19.29 1.79 6.63
C ASP A 326 20.05 0.58 6.03
N GLN A 327 19.34 -0.54 5.80
CA GLN A 327 19.91 -1.78 5.31
C GLN A 327 20.25 -1.73 3.82
N PHE A 328 19.41 -1.05 3.02
CA PHE A 328 19.60 -0.93 1.59
C PHE A 328 20.68 0.09 1.21
N PRO A 329 21.31 -0.02 0.02
CA PRO A 329 22.25 0.97 -0.50
C PRO A 329 21.64 2.37 -0.57
N ASP A 330 22.48 3.41 -0.54
CA ASP A 330 22.07 4.82 -0.58
C ASP A 330 21.08 5.14 -1.72
N LYS A 331 21.21 4.47 -2.86
CA LYS A 331 20.28 4.58 -3.99
C LYS A 331 18.82 4.39 -3.59
N TYR A 332 18.53 3.50 -2.63
CA TYR A 332 17.19 3.10 -2.20
C TYR A 332 16.75 3.70 -0.85
N ARG A 333 17.59 4.55 -0.21
CA ARG A 333 17.28 5.10 1.13
C ARG A 333 16.35 6.30 1.11
N HIS A 334 16.24 6.99 0.01
CA HIS A 334 15.43 8.20 -0.12
C HIS A 334 14.48 8.03 -1.29
N GLY A 335 13.34 7.38 -1.05
CA GLY A 335 12.37 7.14 -2.09
C GLY A 335 11.22 6.26 -1.65
N ALA A 336 10.38 5.96 -2.59
CA ALA A 336 9.16 5.20 -2.39
C ALA A 336 9.19 3.88 -3.15
N PHE A 337 8.77 2.81 -2.49
CA PHE A 337 8.39 1.55 -3.14
C PHE A 337 6.89 1.54 -3.40
N ILE A 338 6.47 1.07 -4.58
CA ILE A 338 5.06 0.94 -4.96
C ILE A 338 4.84 -0.49 -5.44
N ALA A 339 3.87 -1.18 -4.83
CA ALA A 339 3.43 -2.50 -5.26
C ALA A 339 2.33 -2.38 -6.31
N PHE A 340 2.61 -2.78 -7.53
CA PHE A 340 1.65 -2.87 -8.62
C PHE A 340 1.09 -4.28 -8.71
N HIS A 341 -0.23 -4.39 -8.60
CA HIS A 341 -0.96 -5.65 -8.52
C HIS A 341 -1.16 -6.35 -9.87
N GLY A 342 -0.88 -5.65 -10.95
CA GLY A 342 -0.99 -6.13 -12.33
C GLY A 342 -2.33 -5.87 -12.99
N SER A 343 -2.27 -5.67 -14.31
CA SER A 343 -3.40 -5.34 -15.16
C SER A 343 -4.33 -6.54 -15.38
N TRP A 344 -5.56 -6.25 -15.85
CA TRP A 344 -6.56 -7.25 -16.22
C TRP A 344 -7.32 -6.90 -17.51
N ASN A 345 -7.04 -5.76 -18.10
CA ASN A 345 -7.81 -5.13 -19.16
C ASN A 345 -6.95 -4.58 -20.31
N ARG A 346 -5.79 -5.17 -20.54
CA ARG A 346 -5.05 -4.99 -21.79
C ARG A 346 -5.69 -5.85 -22.88
N GLU A 347 -5.39 -5.54 -24.14
CA GLU A 347 -5.92 -6.26 -25.31
C GLU A 347 -5.72 -7.79 -25.15
N ALA A 348 -6.69 -8.59 -25.61
CA ALA A 348 -6.74 -10.01 -25.33
C ALA A 348 -5.52 -10.81 -25.82
N ASP A 349 -4.86 -10.34 -26.88
CA ASP A 349 -3.64 -10.95 -27.43
C ASP A 349 -2.35 -10.41 -26.82
N HIS A 350 -2.45 -9.38 -25.93
CA HIS A 350 -1.32 -8.76 -25.25
C HIS A 350 -1.16 -9.33 -23.84
N ARG A 351 0.10 -9.55 -23.46
CA ARG A 351 0.43 -9.92 -22.08
C ARG A 351 -0.02 -8.84 -21.12
N GLN A 352 -0.70 -9.25 -20.03
CA GLN A 352 -0.95 -8.38 -18.90
C GLN A 352 0.39 -7.96 -18.26
N GLN A 353 0.45 -6.78 -17.64
CA GLN A 353 1.69 -6.18 -17.11
C GLN A 353 1.47 -5.56 -15.72
N GLY A 354 2.55 -5.12 -15.08
CA GLY A 354 2.50 -4.42 -13.80
C GLY A 354 2.46 -5.34 -12.59
N TYR A 355 2.94 -6.58 -12.69
CA TYR A 355 3.04 -7.53 -11.57
C TYR A 355 4.39 -7.41 -10.87
N HIS A 356 4.72 -6.20 -10.39
CA HIS A 356 6.04 -5.92 -9.85
C HIS A 356 6.00 -4.85 -8.74
N VAL A 357 7.11 -4.72 -8.04
CA VAL A 357 7.37 -3.59 -7.13
C VAL A 357 8.36 -2.66 -7.79
N VAL A 358 8.05 -1.38 -7.83
CA VAL A 358 8.96 -0.35 -8.37
C VAL A 358 9.55 0.51 -7.26
N PHE A 359 10.66 1.16 -7.57
CA PHE A 359 11.27 2.19 -6.75
C PHE A 359 11.22 3.53 -7.47
N VAL A 360 10.85 4.58 -6.75
CA VAL A 360 10.86 5.98 -7.18
C VAL A 360 11.82 6.75 -6.29
N PRO A 361 12.94 7.31 -6.81
CA PRO A 361 13.84 8.12 -6.01
C PRO A 361 13.21 9.50 -5.68
N PHE A 362 13.47 10.01 -4.49
CA PHE A 362 12.98 11.31 -4.04
C PHE A 362 14.14 12.22 -3.60
N ASP A 363 13.94 13.54 -3.79
CA ASP A 363 14.72 14.61 -3.17
C ASP A 363 13.73 15.58 -2.50
N GLY A 364 13.74 15.60 -1.18
CA GLY A 364 12.74 16.32 -0.40
C GLY A 364 11.34 15.72 -0.58
N ASP A 365 10.44 16.50 -1.14
CA ASP A 365 9.01 16.16 -1.34
C ASP A 365 8.65 15.74 -2.77
N MET A 366 9.63 15.69 -3.69
CA MET A 366 9.39 15.40 -5.11
C MET A 366 10.25 14.24 -5.63
N PRO A 367 9.75 13.47 -6.62
CA PRO A 367 10.57 12.53 -7.35
C PRO A 367 11.79 13.21 -7.98
N SER A 368 12.97 12.61 -7.83
CA SER A 368 14.26 13.14 -8.32
C SER A 368 14.80 12.43 -9.57
N GLY A 369 14.07 11.45 -10.08
CA GLY A 369 14.42 10.68 -11.28
C GLY A 369 13.29 9.79 -11.74
N ASP A 370 13.55 9.01 -12.79
CA ASP A 370 12.61 8.01 -13.29
C ASP A 370 12.46 6.85 -12.31
N TRP A 371 11.27 6.22 -12.32
CA TRP A 371 11.05 4.99 -11.59
C TRP A 371 11.76 3.80 -12.23
N GLU A 372 12.12 2.80 -11.43
CA GLU A 372 12.69 1.54 -11.90
C GLU A 372 11.96 0.34 -11.29
N VAL A 373 11.96 -0.79 -12.00
CA VAL A 373 11.48 -2.06 -11.43
C VAL A 373 12.50 -2.55 -10.41
N PHE A 374 12.04 -2.75 -9.16
CA PHE A 374 12.86 -3.24 -8.05
C PHE A 374 12.71 -4.74 -7.83
N ALA A 375 11.49 -5.26 -7.81
CA ALA A 375 11.24 -6.70 -7.72
C ALA A 375 10.22 -7.12 -8.78
N ASP A 376 10.58 -8.13 -9.57
CA ASP A 376 9.80 -8.64 -10.69
C ASP A 376 9.68 -10.18 -10.61
N GLY A 377 8.93 -10.79 -11.55
CA GLY A 377 8.77 -12.25 -11.64
C GLY A 377 7.61 -12.81 -10.83
N PHE A 378 6.82 -11.97 -10.17
CA PHE A 378 5.67 -12.41 -9.37
C PHE A 378 4.64 -13.18 -10.20
N GLU A 379 4.39 -12.78 -11.44
CA GLU A 379 3.45 -13.45 -12.31
C GLU A 379 3.87 -14.86 -12.70
N GLY A 380 5.17 -15.21 -12.55
CA GLY A 380 5.73 -16.48 -12.99
C GLY A 380 6.16 -16.50 -14.46
N PRO A 381 6.67 -17.63 -14.96
CA PRO A 381 7.27 -17.74 -16.30
C PRO A 381 6.26 -17.79 -17.45
N GLU A 382 5.01 -18.08 -17.16
CA GLU A 382 3.96 -18.25 -18.17
C GLU A 382 3.43 -16.89 -18.66
N ASN A 383 2.86 -16.87 -19.84
CA ASN A 383 2.23 -15.66 -20.38
C ASN A 383 0.91 -15.40 -19.65
N VAL A 384 0.83 -14.31 -18.92
CA VAL A 384 -0.38 -13.90 -18.19
C VAL A 384 -1.31 -13.15 -19.15
N VAL A 385 -2.42 -13.77 -19.52
CA VAL A 385 -3.51 -13.18 -20.33
C VAL A 385 -4.66 -12.72 -19.44
N SER A 386 -4.81 -13.32 -18.26
CA SER A 386 -5.80 -12.99 -17.25
C SER A 386 -5.14 -12.93 -15.87
N PRO A 387 -5.59 -12.09 -14.94
CA PRO A 387 -5.05 -12.04 -13.59
C PRO A 387 -5.03 -13.38 -12.85
N GLY A 388 -5.90 -14.31 -13.25
CA GLY A 388 -5.97 -15.66 -12.69
C GLY A 388 -4.80 -16.57 -13.08
N ASP A 389 -4.05 -16.19 -14.12
CA ASP A 389 -2.89 -16.96 -14.61
C ASP A 389 -1.62 -16.62 -13.82
N ALA A 390 -1.58 -15.48 -13.14
CA ALA A 390 -0.44 -15.06 -12.36
C ALA A 390 -0.25 -15.95 -11.12
N LEU A 391 0.98 -16.40 -10.89
CA LEU A 391 1.34 -17.20 -9.72
C LEU A 391 1.22 -16.39 -8.43
N HIS A 392 1.69 -15.15 -8.46
CA HIS A 392 1.68 -14.18 -7.38
C HIS A 392 1.34 -12.78 -7.91
N ARG A 393 0.82 -11.93 -7.02
CA ARG A 393 0.49 -10.53 -7.31
C ARG A 393 0.85 -9.68 -6.10
N PRO A 394 1.91 -8.85 -6.16
CA PRO A 394 2.34 -8.07 -5.01
C PRO A 394 1.26 -7.07 -4.60
N VAL A 395 1.09 -6.86 -3.29
CA VAL A 395 -0.07 -6.10 -2.80
C VAL A 395 0.18 -5.26 -1.56
N GLY A 396 1.05 -5.66 -0.66
CA GLY A 396 1.38 -4.95 0.56
C GLY A 396 2.89 -4.88 0.78
N LEU A 397 3.36 -3.79 1.35
CA LEU A 397 4.76 -3.48 1.61
C LEU A 397 4.97 -3.09 3.07
N ALA A 398 6.07 -3.54 3.67
CA ALA A 398 6.48 -3.11 5.01
C ALA A 398 8.00 -3.06 5.12
N VAL A 399 8.52 -2.24 6.04
CA VAL A 399 9.93 -2.26 6.44
C VAL A 399 10.02 -2.98 7.78
N GLY A 400 10.91 -3.96 7.86
CA GLY A 400 11.22 -4.63 9.13
C GLY A 400 12.18 -3.80 10.01
N PRO A 401 12.31 -4.17 11.28
CA PRO A 401 13.18 -3.45 12.23
C PRO A 401 14.66 -3.48 11.84
N ASP A 402 15.07 -4.44 11.02
CA ASP A 402 16.42 -4.55 10.46
C ASP A 402 16.61 -3.79 9.14
N GLY A 403 15.55 -3.14 8.62
CA GLY A 403 15.54 -2.45 7.35
C GLY A 403 15.25 -3.33 6.12
N SER A 404 14.94 -4.62 6.30
CA SER A 404 14.47 -5.48 5.20
C SER A 404 13.12 -5.00 4.65
N LEU A 405 12.89 -5.16 3.34
CA LEU A 405 11.58 -4.91 2.72
C LEU A 405 10.76 -6.19 2.68
N TYR A 406 9.54 -6.14 3.21
CA TYR A 406 8.58 -7.23 3.13
C TYR A 406 7.54 -6.95 2.06
N ILE A 407 7.17 -8.00 1.29
CA ILE A 407 6.20 -7.92 0.21
C ILE A 407 5.18 -9.05 0.40
N SER A 408 3.89 -8.73 0.49
CA SER A 408 2.82 -9.72 0.53
C SER A 408 2.22 -9.96 -0.85
N ASP A 409 1.72 -11.19 -1.08
CA ASP A 409 1.05 -11.64 -2.30
C ASP A 409 -0.43 -11.91 -2.07
N SER A 410 -1.29 -11.46 -2.98
CA SER A 410 -2.74 -11.60 -2.86
C SER A 410 -3.35 -12.87 -3.45
N VAL A 411 -2.57 -13.69 -4.15
CA VAL A 411 -3.06 -14.93 -4.80
C VAL A 411 -3.09 -16.08 -3.80
N LYS A 412 -1.92 -16.39 -3.23
CA LYS A 412 -1.73 -17.45 -2.23
C LYS A 412 -1.50 -16.90 -0.83
N GLY A 413 -1.02 -15.65 -0.74
CA GLY A 413 -0.61 -15.01 0.49
C GLY A 413 0.81 -15.39 0.88
N ALA A 414 1.69 -15.57 -0.10
CA ALA A 414 3.11 -15.64 0.15
C ALA A 414 3.63 -14.31 0.72
N VAL A 415 4.66 -14.40 1.57
CA VAL A 415 5.36 -13.24 2.12
C VAL A 415 6.84 -13.39 1.80
N TYR A 416 7.37 -12.40 1.12
CA TYR A 416 8.79 -12.31 0.78
C TYR A 416 9.47 -11.26 1.67
N ARG A 417 10.67 -11.56 2.15
CA ARG A 417 11.57 -10.63 2.82
C ARG A 417 12.77 -10.39 1.94
N ILE A 418 12.97 -9.15 1.51
CA ILE A 418 14.07 -8.76 0.63
C ILE A 418 15.16 -8.10 1.46
N VAL A 419 16.39 -8.60 1.31
CA VAL A 419 17.56 -8.22 2.09
C VAL A 419 18.70 -7.86 1.14
N TYR A 420 19.40 -6.78 1.43
CA TYR A 420 20.64 -6.45 0.73
C TYR A 420 21.83 -7.16 1.39
N THR A 421 22.43 -8.09 0.67
CA THR A 421 23.57 -8.88 1.17
C THR A 421 24.92 -8.42 0.57
N GLY A 422 24.88 -7.56 -0.45
CA GLY A 422 26.04 -7.19 -1.25
C GLY A 422 26.57 -8.31 -2.14
N LYS A 423 25.87 -9.43 -2.23
CA LYS A 423 26.23 -10.61 -3.04
C LYS A 423 25.09 -10.89 -4.02
N SER A 424 25.41 -11.27 -5.25
CA SER A 424 24.44 -11.83 -6.20
C SER A 424 23.99 -13.22 -5.73
N ALA A 425 22.71 -13.55 -5.99
CA ALA A 425 22.13 -14.84 -5.71
C ALA A 425 22.76 -15.96 -6.57
#